data_e8246cabcfaee7eb8b0bf113dae58590
#
_entry.id   e8246cabcfaee7eb8b0bf113dae58590
#
_cell.length_a   1.000
_cell.length_b   1.000
_cell.length_c   1.000
_cell.angle_alpha   90.00
_cell.angle_beta   90.00
_cell.angle_gamma   90.00
#
_symmetry.space_group_name_H-M   'P 1'
#
loop_
_entity.id
_entity.type
_entity.pdbx_description
1 polymer ?
#
loop_
_entity_poly.entity_id
_entity_poly.type
_entity_poly.pdbx_seq_one_letter_code
_entity_poly.pdbx_strand_id
1 'polypeptide(L)'
;MTDMDKKHIIIAGCGRVGRELARSIFKRGYTVTVVDPDPRAFDRLGYDFEGRTVQGDIFDQDVLKRTGVKDAFAFAAVTNSDSVNIVTARIARDIYHLPHVIARIYNPRCMPIYEKLGLQTVSSSSWGAQRIEQLILHPGLHSVYSAGNGEVQIYEIIISDEWHGHKLSELVPPREAITVAIARGGRASLPAPDTILQVPDVLQISATDEGAALLQKRLHFTKEEG
;
A
#
# COMPACT_ATOMS: atom_id res chain seq x y z
N MET A 1 -23.79 22.28 -7.74
CA MET A 1 -22.68 21.62 -7.02
C MET A 1 -23.31 21.07 -5.77
N THR A 2 -23.68 19.81 -5.79
CA THR A 2 -24.25 19.09 -4.65
C THR A 2 -23.19 19.03 -3.55
N ASP A 3 -23.56 19.51 -2.39
CA ASP A 3 -22.81 19.40 -1.13
C ASP A 3 -22.67 17.90 -0.80
N MET A 4 -21.61 17.29 -1.32
CA MET A 4 -21.19 15.99 -0.81
C MET A 4 -20.66 16.28 0.58
N ASP A 5 -21.45 15.91 1.61
CA ASP A 5 -21.05 15.91 3.01
C ASP A 5 -19.59 15.47 3.09
N LYS A 6 -18.69 16.42 3.38
CA LYS A 6 -17.24 16.14 3.39
C LYS A 6 -17.00 15.09 4.45
N LYS A 7 -16.79 13.85 4.01
CA LYS A 7 -16.55 12.72 4.90
C LYS A 7 -15.42 13.05 5.87
N HIS A 8 -15.70 12.90 7.16
CA HIS A 8 -14.78 13.21 8.23
C HIS A 8 -13.90 12.01 8.58
N ILE A 9 -12.59 12.20 8.61
CA ILE A 9 -11.59 11.18 8.88
C ILE A 9 -10.75 11.56 10.08
N ILE A 10 -10.60 10.64 11.03
CA ILE A 10 -9.81 10.82 12.24
C ILE A 10 -8.52 10.03 12.12
N ILE A 11 -7.40 10.68 12.43
CA ILE A 11 -6.07 10.08 12.41
C ILE A 11 -5.47 10.19 13.81
N ALA A 12 -5.31 9.05 14.47
CA ALA A 12 -4.68 8.93 15.77
C ALA A 12 -3.17 8.73 15.62
N GLY A 13 -2.40 9.72 16.02
CA GLY A 13 -0.95 9.81 15.88
C GLY A 13 -0.53 10.77 14.75
N CYS A 14 0.28 11.78 15.10
CA CYS A 14 0.86 12.77 14.17
C CYS A 14 2.35 12.51 13.88
N GLY A 15 2.76 11.25 13.94
CA GLY A 15 4.08 10.81 13.53
C GLY A 15 4.29 10.90 12.01
N ARG A 16 5.35 10.29 11.50
CA ARG A 16 5.66 10.33 10.06
C ARG A 16 4.48 9.88 9.18
N VAL A 17 3.93 8.71 9.46
CA VAL A 17 2.80 8.16 8.69
C VAL A 17 1.54 8.99 8.85
N GLY A 18 1.21 9.40 10.10
CA GLY A 18 -0.03 10.14 10.37
C GLY A 18 -0.08 11.48 9.65
N ARG A 19 1.01 12.26 9.66
CA ARG A 19 1.05 13.56 8.96
C ARG A 19 1.01 13.40 7.43
N GLU A 20 1.71 12.41 6.86
CA GLU A 20 1.65 12.16 5.42
C GLU A 20 0.22 11.77 4.99
N LEU A 21 -0.41 10.88 5.76
CA LEU A 21 -1.79 10.47 5.55
C LEU A 21 -2.75 11.68 5.68
N ALA A 22 -2.60 12.49 6.73
CA ALA A 22 -3.42 13.66 6.96
C ALA A 22 -3.37 14.65 5.79
N ARG A 23 -2.17 14.99 5.34
CA ARG A 23 -1.96 15.89 4.20
C ARG A 23 -2.52 15.32 2.90
N SER A 24 -2.29 14.03 2.63
CA SER A 24 -2.78 13.38 1.42
C SER A 24 -4.31 13.37 1.36
N ILE A 25 -4.97 13.01 2.47
CA ILE A 25 -6.44 12.94 2.55
C ILE A 25 -7.04 14.36 2.51
N PHE A 26 -6.45 15.33 3.21
CA PHE A 26 -6.89 16.72 3.21
C PHE A 26 -6.83 17.32 1.78
N LYS A 27 -5.75 17.10 1.05
CA LYS A 27 -5.61 17.55 -0.35
C LYS A 27 -6.67 16.95 -1.29
N ARG A 28 -7.24 15.81 -0.95
CA ARG A 28 -8.37 15.21 -1.68
C ARG A 28 -9.74 15.78 -1.31
N GLY A 29 -9.78 16.77 -0.41
CA GLY A 29 -10.99 17.50 -0.04
C GLY A 29 -11.79 16.90 1.13
N TYR A 30 -11.24 15.91 1.84
CA TYR A 30 -11.87 15.35 3.04
C TYR A 30 -11.66 16.27 4.26
N THR A 31 -12.60 16.21 5.23
CA THR A 31 -12.37 16.80 6.54
C THR A 31 -11.50 15.87 7.38
N VAL A 32 -10.41 16.40 7.94
CA VAL A 32 -9.44 15.61 8.69
C VAL A 32 -9.25 16.16 10.10
N THR A 33 -9.31 15.27 11.10
CA THR A 33 -8.90 15.55 12.48
C THR A 33 -7.72 14.70 12.86
N VAL A 34 -6.62 15.32 13.29
CA VAL A 34 -5.40 14.61 13.74
C VAL A 34 -5.30 14.74 15.27
N VAL A 35 -5.01 13.62 15.94
CA VAL A 35 -4.85 13.55 17.40
C VAL A 35 -3.43 13.14 17.76
N ASP A 36 -2.79 13.85 18.66
CA ASP A 36 -1.48 13.48 19.21
C ASP A 36 -1.31 14.09 20.62
N PRO A 37 -0.67 13.39 21.57
CA PRO A 37 -0.38 13.96 22.89
C PRO A 37 0.70 15.06 22.84
N ASP A 38 1.64 15.02 21.87
CA ASP A 38 2.68 16.05 21.72
C ASP A 38 2.20 17.17 20.79
N PRO A 39 1.94 18.39 21.27
CA PRO A 39 1.50 19.49 20.43
C PRO A 39 2.51 19.86 19.33
N ARG A 40 3.82 19.63 19.58
CA ARG A 40 4.87 19.93 18.60
C ARG A 40 4.82 18.98 17.36
N ALA A 41 4.12 17.85 17.48
CA ALA A 41 3.92 16.96 16.34
C ALA A 41 3.11 17.64 15.22
N PHE A 42 2.20 18.55 15.59
CA PHE A 42 1.34 19.27 14.65
C PHE A 42 2.10 20.31 13.82
N ASP A 43 3.21 20.88 14.30
CA ASP A 43 4.03 21.86 13.57
C ASP A 43 4.52 21.30 12.23
N ARG A 44 4.60 19.97 12.14
CA ARG A 44 5.07 19.25 10.96
C ARG A 44 3.99 18.93 9.92
N LEU A 45 2.73 19.28 10.18
CA LEU A 45 1.64 19.15 9.20
C LEU A 45 1.78 20.15 8.05
N GLY A 46 2.49 21.27 8.28
CA GLY A 46 2.71 22.30 7.27
C GLY A 46 1.61 23.37 7.29
N TYR A 47 1.92 24.54 6.72
CA TYR A 47 1.04 25.71 6.70
C TYR A 47 -0.18 25.54 5.80
N ASP A 48 -0.14 24.58 4.89
CA ASP A 48 -1.20 24.27 3.94
C ASP A 48 -2.23 23.24 4.49
N PHE A 49 -2.05 22.78 5.72
CA PHE A 49 -2.98 21.88 6.37
C PHE A 49 -3.98 22.66 7.24
N GLU A 50 -5.21 22.79 6.75
CA GLU A 50 -6.31 23.46 7.44
C GLU A 50 -7.26 22.48 8.16
N GLY A 51 -6.83 21.22 8.34
CA GLY A 51 -7.55 20.24 9.12
C GLY A 51 -7.50 20.55 10.62
N ARG A 52 -8.34 19.87 11.38
CA ARG A 52 -8.42 20.04 12.82
C ARG A 52 -7.33 19.26 13.54
N THR A 53 -6.72 19.84 14.57
CA THR A 53 -5.81 19.16 15.48
C THR A 53 -6.41 19.09 16.88
N VAL A 54 -6.22 17.95 17.57
CA VAL A 54 -6.70 17.71 18.93
C VAL A 54 -5.54 17.20 19.75
N GLN A 55 -5.07 18.00 20.69
CA GLN A 55 -4.06 17.56 21.63
C GLN A 55 -4.69 16.67 22.71
N GLY A 56 -4.09 15.52 22.94
CA GLY A 56 -4.47 14.59 24.02
C GLY A 56 -4.17 13.15 23.70
N ASP A 57 -4.37 12.31 24.72
CA ASP A 57 -4.23 10.87 24.56
C ASP A 57 -5.49 10.31 23.87
N ILE A 58 -5.30 9.53 22.84
CA ILE A 58 -6.41 8.94 22.08
C ILE A 58 -7.23 7.90 22.89
N PHE A 59 -6.70 7.39 24.00
CA PHE A 59 -7.46 6.56 24.94
C PHE A 59 -8.45 7.35 25.80
N ASP A 60 -8.24 8.66 25.94
CA ASP A 60 -9.14 9.50 26.71
C ASP A 60 -10.47 9.67 25.97
N GLN A 61 -11.55 9.30 26.65
CA GLN A 61 -12.89 9.37 26.09
C GLN A 61 -13.29 10.81 25.71
N ASP A 62 -12.85 11.81 26.48
CA ASP A 62 -13.16 13.20 26.19
C ASP A 62 -12.33 13.75 25.02
N VAL A 63 -11.10 13.25 24.85
CA VAL A 63 -10.31 13.50 23.64
C VAL A 63 -11.02 12.90 22.43
N LEU A 64 -11.44 11.62 22.49
CA LEU A 64 -12.20 10.98 21.42
C LEU A 64 -13.50 11.74 21.08
N LYS A 65 -14.26 12.17 22.07
CA LYS A 65 -15.47 12.99 21.83
C LYS A 65 -15.14 14.31 21.11
N ARG A 66 -14.06 14.96 21.53
CA ARG A 66 -13.60 16.22 20.89
C ARG A 66 -13.19 16.02 19.43
N THR A 67 -12.79 14.81 19.02
CA THR A 67 -12.50 14.55 17.59
C THR A 67 -13.75 14.49 16.72
N GLY A 68 -14.94 14.39 17.28
CA GLY A 68 -16.17 14.15 16.51
C GLY A 68 -16.33 12.71 16.04
N VAL A 69 -15.80 11.75 16.83
CA VAL A 69 -15.75 10.31 16.46
C VAL A 69 -17.11 9.70 16.12
N LYS A 70 -18.20 10.20 16.71
CA LYS A 70 -19.57 9.67 16.48
C LYS A 70 -20.03 9.75 15.04
N ASP A 71 -19.61 10.82 14.36
CA ASP A 71 -20.04 11.14 12.99
C ASP A 71 -18.91 10.95 11.98
N ALA A 72 -17.80 10.32 12.39
CA ALA A 72 -16.67 10.11 11.52
C ALA A 72 -16.95 8.98 10.50
N PHE A 73 -16.47 9.21 9.29
CA PHE A 73 -16.52 8.22 8.21
C PHE A 73 -15.43 7.14 8.35
N ALA A 74 -14.24 7.53 8.83
CA ALA A 74 -13.11 6.62 8.98
C ALA A 74 -12.23 6.99 10.18
N PHE A 75 -11.52 5.99 10.70
CA PHE A 75 -10.54 6.11 11.76
C PHE A 75 -9.26 5.36 11.42
N ALA A 76 -8.12 6.04 11.46
CA ALA A 76 -6.81 5.47 11.25
C ALA A 76 -5.96 5.58 12.52
N ALA A 77 -5.65 4.45 13.15
CA ALA A 77 -4.74 4.38 14.29
C ALA A 77 -3.31 4.13 13.78
N VAL A 78 -2.45 5.17 13.83
CA VAL A 78 -1.10 5.17 13.25
C VAL A 78 -0.04 5.68 14.21
N THR A 79 -0.28 5.51 15.52
CA THR A 79 0.70 5.85 16.56
C THR A 79 1.93 4.95 16.48
N ASN A 80 2.89 5.14 17.37
CA ASN A 80 4.09 4.31 17.49
C ASN A 80 3.91 3.07 18.40
N SER A 81 2.69 2.74 18.81
CA SER A 81 2.38 1.62 19.69
C SER A 81 1.29 0.73 19.12
N ASP A 82 1.59 -0.55 18.88
CA ASP A 82 0.63 -1.53 18.39
C ASP A 82 -0.55 -1.68 19.35
N SER A 83 -0.30 -1.70 20.66
CA SER A 83 -1.36 -1.82 21.67
C SER A 83 -2.32 -0.63 21.61
N VAL A 84 -1.80 0.59 21.47
CA VAL A 84 -2.61 1.81 21.30
C VAL A 84 -3.43 1.72 20.02
N ASN A 85 -2.80 1.37 18.91
CA ASN A 85 -3.45 1.31 17.61
C ASN A 85 -4.60 0.30 17.60
N ILE A 86 -4.39 -0.89 18.16
CA ILE A 86 -5.41 -1.95 18.21
C ILE A 86 -6.58 -1.58 19.11
N VAL A 87 -6.29 -1.10 20.34
CA VAL A 87 -7.36 -0.80 21.28
C VAL A 87 -8.21 0.36 20.80
N THR A 88 -7.60 1.43 20.28
CA THR A 88 -8.34 2.58 19.77
C THR A 88 -9.11 2.26 18.50
N ALA A 89 -8.55 1.42 17.61
CA ALA A 89 -9.27 0.93 16.44
C ALA A 89 -10.49 0.09 16.85
N ARG A 90 -10.36 -0.79 17.86
CA ARG A 90 -11.50 -1.54 18.39
C ARG A 90 -12.56 -0.63 19.01
N ILE A 91 -12.17 0.37 19.77
CA ILE A 91 -13.10 1.35 20.32
C ILE A 91 -13.85 2.07 19.19
N ALA A 92 -13.15 2.52 18.17
CA ALA A 92 -13.76 3.20 17.02
C ALA A 92 -14.77 2.29 16.28
N ARG A 93 -14.43 1.01 16.10
CA ARG A 93 -15.32 0.05 15.41
C ARG A 93 -16.43 -0.50 16.31
N ASP A 94 -16.08 -1.00 17.50
CA ASP A 94 -17.01 -1.79 18.32
C ASP A 94 -17.94 -0.91 19.16
N ILE A 95 -17.51 0.28 19.54
CA ILE A 95 -18.28 1.22 20.39
C ILE A 95 -18.90 2.33 19.55
N TYR A 96 -18.15 2.93 18.63
CA TYR A 96 -18.65 4.01 17.78
C TYR A 96 -19.19 3.56 16.42
N HIS A 97 -19.03 2.27 16.09
CA HIS A 97 -19.56 1.63 14.88
C HIS A 97 -19.09 2.29 13.57
N LEU A 98 -17.85 2.79 13.54
CA LEU A 98 -17.31 3.40 12.34
C LEU A 98 -17.14 2.38 11.20
N PRO A 99 -17.55 2.72 9.97
CA PRO A 99 -17.54 1.78 8.85
C PRO A 99 -16.14 1.43 8.35
N HIS A 100 -15.18 2.35 8.50
CA HIS A 100 -13.81 2.17 8.00
C HIS A 100 -12.81 2.43 9.12
N VAL A 101 -12.21 1.36 9.64
CA VAL A 101 -11.23 1.45 10.72
C VAL A 101 -9.99 0.68 10.34
N ILE A 102 -8.84 1.37 10.34
CA ILE A 102 -7.54 0.82 9.98
C ILE A 102 -6.56 1.01 11.15
N ALA A 103 -5.79 -0.04 11.46
CA ALA A 103 -4.74 0.01 12.46
C ALA A 103 -3.37 -0.28 11.85
N ARG A 104 -2.40 0.59 12.12
CA ARG A 104 -1.00 0.34 11.80
C ARG A 104 -0.41 -0.64 12.82
N ILE A 105 0.37 -1.61 12.33
CA ILE A 105 1.07 -2.61 13.13
C ILE A 105 2.56 -2.55 12.83
N TYR A 106 3.38 -2.51 13.87
CA TYR A 106 4.84 -2.59 13.76
C TYR A 106 5.33 -4.03 13.75
N ASN A 107 4.72 -4.90 14.56
CA ASN A 107 5.07 -6.31 14.62
C ASN A 107 4.16 -7.14 13.70
N PRO A 108 4.64 -7.55 12.50
CA PRO A 108 3.84 -8.29 11.52
C PRO A 108 3.31 -9.63 12.06
N ARG A 109 4.01 -10.24 13.02
CA ARG A 109 3.60 -11.51 13.63
C ARG A 109 2.26 -11.42 14.36
N CYS A 110 1.85 -10.22 14.74
CA CYS A 110 0.57 -9.98 15.41
C CYS A 110 -0.59 -9.79 14.41
N MET A 111 -0.32 -9.54 13.13
CA MET A 111 -1.37 -9.27 12.12
C MET A 111 -2.45 -10.35 12.08
N PRO A 112 -2.15 -11.67 12.02
CA PRO A 112 -3.18 -12.70 11.94
C PRO A 112 -4.14 -12.72 13.15
N ILE A 113 -3.65 -12.30 14.33
CA ILE A 113 -4.46 -12.21 15.55
C ILE A 113 -5.46 -11.05 15.40
N TYR A 114 -5.00 -9.91 14.89
CA TYR A 114 -5.82 -8.71 14.78
C TYR A 114 -6.84 -8.79 13.62
N GLU A 115 -6.46 -9.47 12.54
CA GLU A 115 -7.39 -9.80 11.44
C GLU A 115 -8.52 -10.73 11.91
N LYS A 116 -8.22 -11.73 12.74
CA LYS A 116 -9.24 -12.57 13.39
C LYS A 116 -10.19 -11.76 14.29
N LEU A 117 -9.73 -10.64 14.83
CA LEU A 117 -10.58 -9.69 15.54
C LEU A 117 -11.37 -8.77 14.60
N GLY A 118 -11.29 -8.98 13.27
CA GLY A 118 -12.00 -8.21 12.25
C GLY A 118 -11.45 -6.81 12.01
N LEU A 119 -10.21 -6.52 12.38
CA LEU A 119 -9.54 -5.25 12.11
C LEU A 119 -8.79 -5.30 10.78
N GLN A 120 -8.89 -4.24 10.01
CA GLN A 120 -8.00 -4.02 8.87
C GLN A 120 -6.65 -3.50 9.39
N THR A 121 -5.58 -4.21 9.09
CA THR A 121 -4.24 -3.87 9.56
C THR A 121 -3.26 -3.61 8.42
N VAL A 122 -2.31 -2.71 8.67
CA VAL A 122 -1.23 -2.39 7.71
C VAL A 122 0.11 -2.39 8.44
N SER A 123 1.08 -3.19 7.97
CA SER A 123 2.46 -3.15 8.45
C SER A 123 3.36 -2.42 7.44
N SER A 124 3.71 -1.18 7.77
CA SER A 124 4.57 -0.37 6.91
C SER A 124 6.04 -0.79 6.91
N SER A 125 6.52 -1.42 8.00
CA SER A 125 7.91 -1.88 8.10
C SER A 125 8.16 -3.13 7.28
N SER A 126 7.24 -4.09 7.26
CA SER A 126 7.36 -5.31 6.44
C SER A 126 7.35 -4.99 4.97
N TRP A 127 6.42 -4.13 4.53
CA TRP A 127 6.35 -3.72 3.13
C TRP A 127 7.64 -3.02 2.66
N GLY A 128 8.19 -2.12 3.49
CA GLY A 128 9.44 -1.42 3.17
C GLY A 128 10.65 -2.37 3.10
N ALA A 129 10.76 -3.30 4.06
CA ALA A 129 11.83 -4.29 4.09
C ALA A 129 11.77 -5.22 2.88
N GLN A 130 10.60 -5.77 2.56
CA GLN A 130 10.39 -6.59 1.37
C GLN A 130 10.75 -5.82 0.08
N ARG A 131 10.34 -4.55 -0.02
CA ARG A 131 10.67 -3.74 -1.20
C ARG A 131 12.18 -3.53 -1.37
N ILE A 132 12.90 -3.30 -0.27
CA ILE A 132 14.37 -3.18 -0.30
C ILE A 132 15.01 -4.52 -0.68
N GLU A 133 14.56 -5.61 -0.07
CA GLU A 133 15.02 -6.98 -0.38
C GLU A 133 14.88 -7.30 -1.87
N GLN A 134 13.71 -7.03 -2.45
CA GLN A 134 13.45 -7.23 -3.88
C GLN A 134 14.38 -6.42 -4.78
N LEU A 135 14.59 -5.14 -4.46
CA LEU A 135 15.51 -4.29 -5.23
C LEU A 135 16.96 -4.78 -5.15
N ILE A 136 17.33 -5.43 -4.05
CA ILE A 136 18.65 -6.05 -3.89
C ILE A 136 18.75 -7.35 -4.67
N LEU A 137 17.74 -8.24 -4.53
CA LEU A 137 17.77 -9.58 -5.13
C LEU A 137 17.42 -9.56 -6.61
N HIS A 138 16.57 -8.64 -7.06
CA HIS A 138 16.05 -8.56 -8.42
C HIS A 138 16.19 -7.15 -9.01
N PRO A 139 17.41 -6.63 -9.21
CA PRO A 139 17.63 -5.25 -9.63
C PRO A 139 17.07 -4.88 -11.01
N GLY A 140 16.72 -5.88 -11.83
CA GLY A 140 16.13 -5.70 -13.18
C GLY A 140 14.60 -5.80 -13.24
N LEU A 141 13.93 -6.19 -12.15
CA LEU A 141 12.47 -6.35 -12.11
C LEU A 141 11.80 -5.27 -11.27
N HIS A 142 10.89 -4.52 -11.90
CA HIS A 142 10.14 -3.46 -11.24
C HIS A 142 8.81 -4.01 -10.68
N SER A 143 8.75 -4.34 -9.39
CA SER A 143 7.50 -4.75 -8.74
C SER A 143 6.57 -3.55 -8.56
N VAL A 144 5.34 -3.66 -9.08
CA VAL A 144 4.28 -2.63 -8.99
C VAL A 144 3.20 -2.98 -7.96
N TYR A 145 3.07 -4.25 -7.59
CA TYR A 145 2.12 -4.73 -6.59
C TYR A 145 2.65 -5.98 -5.89
N SER A 146 2.30 -6.15 -4.61
CA SER A 146 2.64 -7.31 -3.80
C SER A 146 1.39 -7.84 -3.10
N ALA A 147 1.16 -9.15 -3.17
CA ALA A 147 0.07 -9.85 -2.51
C ALA A 147 0.61 -10.71 -1.35
N GLY A 148 -0.23 -10.89 -0.32
CA GLY A 148 0.17 -11.59 0.90
C GLY A 148 1.30 -10.87 1.62
N ASN A 149 2.26 -11.62 2.14
CA ASN A 149 3.50 -11.10 2.73
C ASN A 149 4.63 -11.00 1.69
N GLY A 150 4.31 -10.90 0.40
CA GLY A 150 5.27 -10.84 -0.68
C GLY A 150 5.44 -12.15 -1.44
N GLU A 151 4.67 -13.20 -1.11
CA GLU A 151 4.77 -14.51 -1.76
C GLU A 151 4.46 -14.45 -3.26
N VAL A 152 3.62 -13.51 -3.68
CA VAL A 152 3.29 -13.27 -5.09
C VAL A 152 3.36 -11.78 -5.39
N GLN A 153 4.03 -11.42 -6.48
CA GLN A 153 4.20 -10.04 -6.88
C GLN A 153 3.87 -9.83 -8.35
N ILE A 154 3.44 -8.61 -8.70
CA ILE A 154 3.28 -8.21 -10.10
C ILE A 154 4.49 -7.35 -10.48
N TYR A 155 5.22 -7.80 -11.48
CA TYR A 155 6.35 -7.11 -12.05
C TYR A 155 5.95 -6.43 -13.36
N GLU A 156 6.47 -5.23 -13.57
CA GLU A 156 6.39 -4.53 -14.83
C GLU A 156 7.73 -4.68 -15.57
N ILE A 157 7.68 -5.15 -16.81
CA ILE A 157 8.84 -5.44 -17.64
C ILE A 157 8.63 -4.75 -19.00
N ILE A 158 9.58 -3.92 -19.38
CA ILE A 158 9.60 -3.32 -20.72
C ILE A 158 10.40 -4.26 -21.63
N ILE A 159 9.79 -4.66 -22.74
CA ILE A 159 10.42 -5.58 -23.70
C ILE A 159 11.53 -4.85 -24.44
N SER A 160 12.72 -5.43 -24.39
CA SER A 160 13.92 -5.00 -25.12
C SER A 160 13.96 -5.56 -26.55
N ASP A 161 14.86 -5.03 -27.37
CA ASP A 161 15.06 -5.47 -28.77
C ASP A 161 15.39 -6.96 -28.87
N GLU A 162 16.06 -7.54 -27.88
CA GLU A 162 16.43 -8.95 -27.80
C GLU A 162 15.20 -9.88 -27.78
N TRP A 163 14.10 -9.41 -27.20
CA TRP A 163 12.86 -10.17 -27.09
C TRP A 163 11.85 -9.84 -28.20
N HIS A 164 12.20 -8.94 -29.13
CA HIS A 164 11.35 -8.61 -30.26
C HIS A 164 11.14 -9.85 -31.18
N GLY A 165 9.89 -10.18 -31.45
CA GLY A 165 9.55 -11.33 -32.30
C GLY A 165 9.45 -12.68 -31.59
N HIS A 166 9.89 -12.79 -30.33
CA HIS A 166 9.73 -13.97 -29.52
C HIS A 166 8.30 -14.16 -29.00
N LYS A 167 7.93 -15.40 -28.68
CA LYS A 167 6.65 -15.69 -28.05
C LYS A 167 6.70 -15.38 -26.56
N LEU A 168 5.58 -14.87 -26.03
CA LEU A 168 5.44 -14.62 -24.61
C LEU A 168 5.73 -15.87 -23.76
N SER A 169 5.34 -17.05 -24.20
CA SER A 169 5.61 -18.34 -23.52
C SER A 169 7.09 -18.69 -23.40
N GLU A 170 7.96 -18.12 -24.22
CA GLU A 170 9.40 -18.33 -24.13
C GLU A 170 10.01 -17.52 -22.98
N LEU A 171 9.44 -16.34 -22.71
CA LEU A 171 9.87 -15.46 -21.62
C LEU A 171 9.32 -15.90 -20.25
N VAL A 172 8.01 -16.21 -20.18
CA VAL A 172 7.31 -16.42 -18.90
C VAL A 172 7.41 -17.88 -18.46
N PRO A 173 8.02 -18.19 -17.28
CA PRO A 173 8.13 -19.56 -16.79
C PRO A 173 6.74 -20.10 -16.41
N PRO A 174 6.34 -21.27 -16.96
CA PRO A 174 5.06 -21.87 -16.62
C PRO A 174 5.04 -22.31 -15.14
N ARG A 175 3.89 -22.18 -14.48
CA ARG A 175 3.59 -22.48 -13.07
C ARG A 175 4.07 -21.44 -12.05
N GLU A 176 5.25 -20.84 -12.26
CA GLU A 176 5.82 -19.88 -11.31
C GLU A 176 5.50 -18.41 -11.66
N ALA A 177 5.01 -18.17 -12.88
CA ALA A 177 4.61 -16.86 -13.33
C ALA A 177 3.45 -16.90 -14.33
N ILE A 178 2.66 -15.84 -14.34
CA ILE A 178 1.56 -15.65 -15.27
C ILE A 178 1.53 -14.20 -15.76
N THR A 179 1.34 -13.98 -17.05
CA THR A 179 1.17 -12.64 -17.58
C THR A 179 -0.25 -12.14 -17.28
N VAL A 180 -0.33 -11.03 -16.58
CA VAL A 180 -1.59 -10.38 -16.20
C VAL A 180 -2.09 -9.47 -17.31
N ALA A 181 -1.19 -8.71 -17.93
CA ALA A 181 -1.51 -7.81 -19.02
C ALA A 181 -0.30 -7.54 -19.92
N ILE A 182 -0.57 -7.15 -21.15
CA ILE A 182 0.39 -6.55 -22.08
C ILE A 182 -0.14 -5.19 -22.51
N ALA A 183 0.69 -4.15 -22.41
CA ALA A 183 0.38 -2.84 -22.91
C ALA A 183 1.22 -2.55 -24.17
N ARG A 184 0.55 -2.21 -25.26
CA ARG A 184 1.13 -1.86 -26.56
C ARG A 184 0.50 -0.59 -27.08
N GLY A 185 1.30 0.40 -27.42
CA GLY A 185 0.81 1.69 -27.91
C GLY A 185 -0.19 2.38 -26.96
N GLY A 186 0.01 2.25 -25.64
CA GLY A 186 -0.87 2.84 -24.62
C GLY A 186 -2.19 2.10 -24.37
N ARG A 187 -2.41 0.94 -25.01
CA ARG A 187 -3.59 0.09 -24.80
C ARG A 187 -3.20 -1.22 -24.14
N ALA A 188 -3.87 -1.56 -23.04
CA ALA A 188 -3.68 -2.83 -22.36
C ALA A 188 -4.66 -3.88 -22.85
N SER A 189 -4.19 -5.14 -22.93
CA SER A 189 -4.99 -6.33 -23.27
C SER A 189 -4.52 -7.54 -22.48
N LEU A 190 -5.34 -8.60 -22.45
CA LEU A 190 -4.94 -9.89 -21.91
C LEU A 190 -4.22 -10.67 -23.02
N PRO A 191 -2.93 -11.02 -22.85
CA PRO A 191 -2.19 -11.73 -23.87
C PRO A 191 -2.44 -13.24 -23.81
N ALA A 192 -2.36 -13.89 -24.99
CA ALA A 192 -2.28 -15.33 -25.08
C ALA A 192 -0.81 -15.80 -24.99
N PRO A 193 -0.52 -17.07 -24.61
CA PRO A 193 0.85 -17.59 -24.49
C PRO A 193 1.66 -17.50 -25.79
N ASP A 194 1.00 -17.54 -26.96
CA ASP A 194 1.59 -17.45 -28.29
C ASP A 194 1.68 -16.00 -28.82
N THR A 195 1.34 -15.01 -27.97
CA THR A 195 1.47 -13.58 -28.32
C THR A 195 2.93 -13.27 -28.67
N ILE A 196 3.14 -12.67 -29.85
CA ILE A 196 4.46 -12.22 -30.28
C ILE A 196 4.78 -10.87 -29.62
N LEU A 197 5.91 -10.82 -28.94
CA LEU A 197 6.42 -9.64 -28.25
C LEU A 197 6.95 -8.61 -29.26
N GLN A 198 6.71 -7.34 -28.98
CA GLN A 198 7.19 -6.21 -29.78
C GLN A 198 7.79 -5.15 -28.88
N VAL A 199 8.72 -4.36 -29.40
CA VAL A 199 9.30 -3.23 -28.67
C VAL A 199 8.49 -1.97 -28.94
N PRO A 200 8.14 -1.17 -27.94
CA PRO A 200 8.35 -1.35 -26.50
C PRO A 200 7.07 -1.85 -25.77
N ASP A 201 6.75 -3.14 -25.90
CA ASP A 201 5.65 -3.70 -25.10
C ASP A 201 5.98 -3.59 -23.60
N VAL A 202 4.96 -3.34 -22.79
CA VAL A 202 5.07 -3.37 -21.32
C VAL A 202 4.25 -4.54 -20.80
N LEU A 203 4.93 -5.51 -20.21
CA LEU A 203 4.30 -6.69 -19.61
C LEU A 203 4.06 -6.47 -18.12
N GLN A 204 2.89 -6.87 -17.64
CA GLN A 204 2.63 -7.06 -16.22
C GLN A 204 2.55 -8.56 -15.94
N ILE A 205 3.50 -9.08 -15.16
CA ILE A 205 3.66 -10.50 -14.86
C ILE A 205 3.55 -10.71 -13.37
N SER A 206 2.57 -11.53 -12.96
CA SER A 206 2.46 -12.02 -11.58
C SER A 206 3.38 -13.22 -11.41
N ALA A 207 4.28 -13.20 -10.43
CA ALA A 207 5.24 -14.27 -10.19
C ALA A 207 5.51 -14.47 -8.70
N THR A 208 5.88 -15.71 -8.34
CA THR A 208 6.53 -16.05 -7.08
C THR A 208 7.98 -15.56 -7.07
N ASP A 209 8.67 -15.64 -5.93
CA ASP A 209 10.10 -15.32 -5.86
C ASP A 209 10.94 -16.21 -6.80
N GLU A 210 10.59 -17.50 -6.89
CA GLU A 210 11.22 -18.44 -7.84
C GLU A 210 10.94 -18.03 -9.29
N GLY A 211 9.70 -17.65 -9.58
CA GLY A 211 9.30 -17.13 -10.90
C GLY A 211 10.04 -15.86 -11.29
N ALA A 212 10.22 -14.94 -10.35
CA ALA A 212 10.97 -13.71 -10.54
C ALA A 212 12.45 -13.98 -10.86
N ALA A 213 13.09 -14.90 -10.13
CA ALA A 213 14.47 -15.31 -10.38
C ALA A 213 14.63 -15.93 -11.78
N LEU A 214 13.67 -16.77 -12.21
CA LEU A 214 13.66 -17.36 -13.55
C LEU A 214 13.45 -16.31 -14.65
N LEU A 215 12.53 -15.36 -14.44
CA LEU A 215 12.32 -14.23 -15.36
C LEU A 215 13.59 -13.40 -15.51
N GLN A 216 14.23 -13.05 -14.39
CA GLN A 216 15.46 -12.28 -14.41
C GLN A 216 16.57 -13.00 -15.17
N LYS A 217 16.73 -14.31 -14.92
CA LYS A 217 17.70 -15.14 -15.64
C LYS A 217 17.43 -15.11 -17.15
N ARG A 218 16.18 -15.26 -17.59
CA ARG A 218 15.81 -15.21 -19.01
C ARG A 218 16.06 -13.85 -19.64
N LEU A 219 15.76 -12.77 -18.93
CA LEU A 219 16.00 -11.40 -19.40
C LEU A 219 17.48 -11.04 -19.52
N HIS A 220 18.36 -11.70 -18.75
CA HIS A 220 19.81 -11.45 -18.80
C HIS A 220 20.59 -12.45 -19.69
N PHE A 221 20.01 -13.61 -20.00
CA PHE A 221 20.71 -14.64 -20.80
C PHE A 221 21.00 -14.19 -22.23
N THR A 222 20.24 -13.22 -22.74
CA THR A 222 20.43 -12.63 -24.07
C THR A 222 21.60 -11.65 -24.13
N LYS A 223 22.22 -11.26 -22.98
CA LYS A 223 23.37 -10.33 -22.98
C LYS A 223 24.73 -10.99 -23.08
N GLU A 224 24.83 -12.32 -22.88
CA GLU A 224 26.14 -13.03 -22.87
C GLU A 224 26.45 -13.78 -24.16
N GLU A 225 25.55 -13.83 -25.14
CA GLU A 225 25.77 -14.51 -26.44
C GLU A 225 25.95 -13.56 -27.63
N GLY A 226 26.29 -12.26 -27.36
CA GLY A 226 26.52 -11.24 -28.38
C GLY A 226 27.96 -10.74 -28.41
#